data_45a3a78c3f11f691dac716afa957f6ea
#
_entry.id   45a3a78c3f11f691dac716afa957f6ea
#
_cell.length_a   1.000
_cell.length_b   1.000
_cell.length_c   1.000
_cell.angle_alpha   90.00
_cell.angle_beta   90.00
_cell.angle_gamma   90.00
#
_symmetry.space_group_name_H-M   'P 1'
#
loop_
_entity.id
_entity.type
_entity.pdbx_description
1 polymer ?
#
loop_
_entity_poly.entity_id
_entity_poly.type
_entity_poly.pdbx_seq_one_letter_code
_entity_poly.pdbx_strand_id
1 'polypeptide(L)'
;LGLEGFAYETSEEVKARALGDLAALPAKLNNATSAAINLSASTGGLERLADVPIYAADALVRRAEALQATADAKAPVASLPQALWAELGLAAGAQVKVSQDGANGAVSAVLPAVLDASLPANVVRVPAGTSATATLGASFGTVRVEKA
;
A
#
# COMPACT_ATOMS: atom_id res chain seq x y z
N LEU A 1 -26.60 -4.83 -15.65
CA LEU A 1 -25.37 -4.04 -15.41
C LEU A 1 -24.53 -3.86 -16.66
N GLY A 2 -24.85 -4.55 -17.79
CA GLY A 2 -24.10 -4.46 -19.05
C GLY A 2 -22.66 -4.98 -18.96
N LEU A 3 -22.35 -5.80 -17.95
CA LEU A 3 -21.04 -6.42 -17.79
C LEU A 3 -20.95 -7.69 -18.65
N GLU A 4 -19.85 -7.85 -19.37
CA GLU A 4 -19.55 -9.06 -20.12
C GLU A 4 -18.83 -10.08 -19.23
N GLY A 5 -18.88 -11.37 -19.60
CA GLY A 5 -18.16 -12.43 -18.92
C GLY A 5 -18.88 -13.08 -17.75
N PHE A 6 -20.16 -12.83 -17.58
CA PHE A 6 -20.99 -13.42 -16.51
C PHE A 6 -22.06 -14.39 -17.02
N ALA A 7 -22.03 -14.76 -18.31
CA ALA A 7 -23.01 -15.63 -18.93
C ALA A 7 -22.59 -17.11 -18.94
N TYR A 8 -21.56 -17.48 -18.19
CA TYR A 8 -21.09 -18.86 -18.12
C TYR A 8 -21.97 -19.68 -17.15
N GLU A 9 -22.40 -20.85 -17.61
CA GLU A 9 -23.23 -21.77 -16.84
C GLU A 9 -22.42 -22.92 -16.22
N THR A 10 -21.23 -23.18 -16.76
CA THR A 10 -20.37 -24.29 -16.32
C THR A 10 -18.92 -23.84 -16.04
N SER A 11 -18.24 -24.62 -15.19
CA SER A 11 -16.81 -24.43 -14.94
C SER A 11 -15.94 -24.69 -16.17
N GLU A 12 -16.40 -25.58 -17.06
CA GLU A 12 -15.73 -25.91 -18.31
C GLU A 12 -15.74 -24.73 -19.28
N GLU A 13 -16.81 -23.97 -19.34
CA GLU A 13 -16.89 -22.75 -20.15
C GLU A 13 -15.93 -21.66 -19.62
N VAL A 14 -15.89 -21.47 -18.32
CA VAL A 14 -14.92 -20.54 -17.68
C VAL A 14 -13.48 -20.99 -17.94
N LYS A 15 -13.21 -22.29 -17.80
CA LYS A 15 -11.90 -22.88 -18.09
C LYS A 15 -11.50 -22.66 -19.55
N ALA A 16 -12.38 -22.96 -20.50
CA ALA A 16 -12.12 -22.76 -21.91
C ALA A 16 -11.84 -21.28 -22.24
N ARG A 17 -12.60 -20.38 -21.65
CA ARG A 17 -12.39 -18.93 -21.81
C ARG A 17 -11.06 -18.46 -21.22
N ALA A 18 -10.70 -18.96 -20.05
CA ALA A 18 -9.48 -18.56 -19.34
C ALA A 18 -8.20 -19.12 -20.00
N LEU A 19 -8.24 -20.38 -20.41
CA LEU A 19 -7.06 -21.10 -20.91
C LEU A 19 -6.93 -21.07 -22.43
N GLY A 20 -8.03 -20.88 -23.15
CA GLY A 20 -8.07 -20.96 -24.62
C GLY A 20 -7.82 -22.37 -25.11
N ASP A 21 -7.02 -22.50 -26.17
CA ASP A 21 -6.67 -23.80 -26.73
C ASP A 21 -5.76 -24.58 -25.75
N LEU A 22 -6.30 -25.68 -25.23
CA LEU A 22 -5.59 -26.54 -24.28
C LEU A 22 -4.39 -27.27 -24.93
N ALA A 23 -4.41 -27.50 -26.25
CA ALA A 23 -3.30 -28.09 -26.94
C ALA A 23 -2.07 -27.17 -27.04
N ALA A 24 -2.30 -25.85 -27.02
CA ALA A 24 -1.26 -24.84 -27.00
C ALA A 24 -0.74 -24.53 -25.60
N LEU A 25 -1.43 -24.97 -24.54
CA LEU A 25 -1.11 -24.65 -23.16
C LEU A 25 0.28 -25.12 -22.71
N PRO A 26 0.76 -26.35 -23.04
CA PRO A 26 2.08 -26.81 -22.63
C PRO A 26 3.21 -25.88 -23.06
N ALA A 27 3.09 -25.23 -24.22
CA ALA A 27 4.09 -24.26 -24.69
C ALA A 27 4.16 -22.98 -23.87
N LYS A 28 3.09 -22.67 -23.13
CA LYS A 28 3.00 -21.50 -22.23
C LYS A 28 3.42 -21.83 -20.79
N LEU A 29 3.49 -23.11 -20.43
CA LEU A 29 3.87 -23.56 -19.10
C LEU A 29 5.40 -23.67 -18.99
N ASN A 30 6.03 -22.54 -18.73
CA ASN A 30 7.46 -22.49 -18.46
C ASN A 30 7.73 -21.46 -17.35
N ASN A 31 8.85 -21.64 -16.64
CA ASN A 31 9.32 -20.73 -15.60
C ASN A 31 10.33 -19.71 -16.12
N ALA A 32 10.52 -19.64 -17.45
CA ALA A 32 11.39 -18.62 -18.01
C ALA A 32 10.71 -17.24 -17.92
N THR A 33 11.44 -16.27 -17.43
CA THR A 33 11.02 -14.87 -17.46
C THR A 33 11.88 -14.13 -18.48
N SER A 34 11.24 -13.39 -19.37
CA SER A 34 11.91 -12.46 -20.29
C SER A 34 11.96 -11.03 -19.73
N ALA A 35 11.38 -10.81 -18.56
CA ALA A 35 11.38 -9.49 -17.94
C ALA A 35 12.81 -9.10 -17.53
N ALA A 36 13.33 -8.06 -18.14
CA ALA A 36 14.52 -7.40 -17.64
C ALA A 36 14.15 -6.66 -16.34
N ILE A 37 14.85 -6.98 -15.27
CA ILE A 37 14.70 -6.25 -14.01
C ILE A 37 15.48 -4.94 -14.14
N ASN A 38 14.78 -3.85 -14.36
CA ASN A 38 15.36 -2.52 -14.31
C ASN A 38 15.26 -2.01 -12.86
N LEU A 39 16.36 -2.08 -12.15
CA LEU A 39 16.49 -1.45 -10.85
C LEU A 39 16.83 0.03 -11.09
N SER A 40 15.83 0.87 -11.10
CA SER A 40 16.07 2.32 -11.03
C SER A 40 16.61 2.64 -9.64
N ALA A 41 17.77 3.33 -9.61
CA ALA A 41 18.25 3.89 -8.35
C ALA A 41 17.19 4.86 -7.80
N SER A 42 17.03 4.89 -6.47
CA SER A 42 16.20 5.91 -5.83
C SER A 42 16.65 7.29 -6.28
N THR A 43 15.73 8.10 -6.74
CA THR A 43 16.02 9.47 -7.23
C THR A 43 16.26 10.46 -6.08
N GLY A 44 16.35 9.99 -4.85
CA GLY A 44 16.40 10.81 -3.65
C GLY A 44 14.99 11.30 -3.23
N GLY A 45 14.90 11.91 -2.06
CA GLY A 45 13.64 12.37 -1.47
C GLY A 45 13.15 11.46 -0.35
N LEU A 46 11.99 11.77 0.17
CA LEU A 46 11.35 10.95 1.20
C LEU A 46 10.71 9.71 0.57
N GLU A 47 10.96 8.57 1.17
CA GLU A 47 10.38 7.30 0.75
C GLU A 47 9.36 6.78 1.76
N ARG A 48 8.26 6.25 1.27
CA ARG A 48 7.26 5.57 2.07
C ARG A 48 7.73 4.16 2.39
N LEU A 49 7.72 3.81 3.67
CA LEU A 49 7.74 2.45 4.16
C LEU A 49 6.34 2.10 4.66
N ALA A 50 5.65 1.19 3.98
CA ALA A 50 4.33 0.75 4.39
C ALA A 50 4.41 -0.69 4.90
N ASP A 51 3.98 -0.87 6.13
CA ASP A 51 3.65 -2.17 6.70
C ASP A 51 2.13 -2.32 6.77
N VAL A 52 1.65 -3.54 6.72
CA VAL A 52 0.24 -3.84 7.02
C VAL A 52 0.17 -4.27 8.48
N PRO A 53 -0.50 -3.51 9.37
CA PRO A 53 -0.64 -3.91 10.76
C PRO A 53 -1.30 -5.28 10.87
N ILE A 54 -0.85 -6.11 11.82
CA ILE A 54 -1.27 -7.51 11.95
C ILE A 54 -2.79 -7.67 12.00
N TYR A 55 -3.50 -6.74 12.67
CA TYR A 55 -4.95 -6.77 12.79
C TYR A 55 -5.69 -6.05 11.65
N ALA A 56 -4.97 -5.59 10.65
CA ALA A 56 -5.51 -5.08 9.38
C ALA A 56 -5.25 -6.03 8.21
N ALA A 57 -4.54 -7.15 8.42
CA ALA A 57 -4.03 -8.01 7.36
C ALA A 57 -5.14 -8.73 6.58
N ASP A 58 -6.17 -9.25 7.24
CA ASP A 58 -7.23 -10.02 6.59
C ASP A 58 -8.63 -9.65 7.11
N ALA A 59 -9.65 -10.21 6.44
CA ALA A 59 -11.05 -9.89 6.72
C ALA A 59 -11.54 -10.43 8.07
N LEU A 60 -10.95 -11.50 8.58
CA LEU A 60 -11.32 -12.09 9.86
C LEU A 60 -10.80 -11.22 11.00
N VAL A 61 -9.53 -10.89 11.00
CA VAL A 61 -8.92 -10.04 12.04
C VAL A 61 -9.51 -8.64 12.04
N ARG A 62 -9.81 -8.05 10.87
CA ARG A 62 -10.46 -6.74 10.79
C ARG A 62 -11.87 -6.70 11.39
N ARG A 63 -12.56 -7.85 11.49
CA ARG A 63 -13.92 -7.97 12.05
C ARG A 63 -13.94 -8.57 13.45
N ALA A 64 -12.80 -8.99 13.98
CA ALA A 64 -12.67 -9.56 15.31
C ALA A 64 -12.63 -8.44 16.36
N GLU A 65 -13.77 -8.07 16.91
CA GLU A 65 -13.88 -6.94 17.88
C GLU A 65 -12.90 -7.07 19.05
N ALA A 66 -12.69 -8.28 19.56
CA ALA A 66 -11.77 -8.55 20.64
C ALA A 66 -10.31 -8.20 20.27
N LEU A 67 -9.89 -8.46 19.02
CA LEU A 67 -8.56 -8.12 18.53
C LEU A 67 -8.45 -6.62 18.28
N GLN A 68 -9.49 -5.99 17.75
CA GLN A 68 -9.52 -4.55 17.50
C GLN A 68 -9.53 -3.72 18.81
N ALA A 69 -9.92 -4.32 19.93
CA ALA A 69 -9.88 -3.68 21.26
C ALA A 69 -8.50 -3.77 21.95
N THR A 70 -7.53 -4.46 21.36
CA THR A 70 -6.20 -4.61 21.95
C THR A 70 -5.32 -3.39 21.72
N ALA A 71 -4.27 -3.25 22.53
CA ALA A 71 -3.27 -2.19 22.39
C ALA A 71 -2.48 -2.28 21.07
N ASP A 72 -2.47 -3.44 20.41
CA ASP A 72 -1.78 -3.64 19.15
C ASP A 72 -2.62 -3.22 17.92
N ALA A 73 -3.92 -3.06 18.08
CA ALA A 73 -4.82 -2.52 17.07
C ALA A 73 -4.78 -0.98 17.06
N LYS A 74 -3.61 -0.43 16.76
CA LYS A 74 -3.39 1.02 16.79
C LYS A 74 -4.03 1.71 15.59
N ALA A 75 -4.53 2.92 15.84
CA ALA A 75 -4.93 3.82 14.76
C ALA A 75 -3.72 4.13 13.86
N PRO A 76 -3.94 4.28 12.53
CA PRO A 76 -2.86 4.59 11.61
C PRO A 76 -2.28 5.98 11.90
N VAL A 77 -0.95 6.06 11.93
CA VAL A 77 -0.18 7.29 12.12
C VAL A 77 0.89 7.39 11.04
N ALA A 78 1.36 8.60 10.77
CA ALA A 78 2.57 8.84 10.01
C ALA A 78 3.75 8.93 10.97
N SER A 79 4.64 7.94 10.98
CA SER A 79 5.88 8.00 11.76
C SER A 79 6.97 8.71 10.95
N LEU A 80 7.54 9.76 11.52
CA LEU A 80 8.46 10.67 10.86
C LEU A 80 9.84 10.63 11.53
N PRO A 81 10.93 10.69 10.74
CA PRO A 81 12.27 10.79 11.28
C PRO A 81 12.51 12.15 11.95
N GLN A 82 13.48 12.19 12.85
CA GLN A 82 13.84 13.38 13.62
C GLN A 82 14.09 14.61 12.75
N ALA A 83 14.80 14.44 11.63
CA ALA A 83 15.15 15.55 10.74
C ALA A 83 13.89 16.21 10.15
N LEU A 84 12.97 15.41 9.60
CA LEU A 84 11.74 15.90 9.01
C LEU A 84 10.79 16.50 10.07
N TRP A 85 10.75 15.89 11.26
CA TRP A 85 9.97 16.41 12.39
C TRP A 85 10.39 17.83 12.75
N ALA A 86 11.71 18.07 12.84
CA ALA A 86 12.26 19.37 13.14
C ALA A 86 12.05 20.38 12.00
N GLU A 87 12.26 19.95 10.75
CA GLU A 87 12.06 20.78 9.55
C GLU A 87 10.63 21.30 9.45
N LEU A 88 9.63 20.44 9.69
CA LEU A 88 8.22 20.83 9.66
C LEU A 88 7.74 21.55 10.93
N GLY A 89 8.59 21.70 11.94
CA GLY A 89 8.23 22.34 13.20
C GLY A 89 7.04 21.68 13.90
N LEU A 90 7.02 20.33 13.92
CA LEU A 90 5.89 19.58 14.47
C LEU A 90 5.97 19.50 15.98
N ALA A 91 4.78 19.44 16.61
CA ALA A 91 4.60 19.19 18.03
C ALA A 91 3.75 17.94 18.23
N ALA A 92 3.70 17.44 19.46
CA ALA A 92 2.83 16.31 19.81
C ALA A 92 1.37 16.64 19.46
N GLY A 93 0.68 15.70 18.82
CA GLY A 93 -0.70 15.86 18.35
C GLY A 93 -0.84 16.56 16.99
N ALA A 94 0.26 16.97 16.35
CA ALA A 94 0.21 17.55 15.01
C ALA A 94 -0.31 16.53 13.99
N GLN A 95 -0.93 17.05 12.93
CA GLN A 95 -1.30 16.26 11.76
C GLN A 95 -0.43 16.63 10.57
N VAL A 96 -0.21 15.65 9.71
CA VAL A 96 0.51 15.82 8.45
C VAL A 96 -0.31 15.26 7.31
N LYS A 97 -0.17 15.91 6.17
CA LYS A 97 -0.69 15.42 4.90
C LYS A 97 0.45 14.71 4.17
N VAL A 98 0.26 13.43 3.93
CA VAL A 98 1.16 12.59 3.13
C VAL A 98 0.60 12.49 1.74
N SER A 99 1.38 12.84 0.72
CA SER A 99 0.99 12.79 -0.69
C SER A 99 1.91 11.87 -1.46
N GLN A 100 1.33 11.10 -2.40
CA GLN A 100 2.06 10.17 -3.25
C GLN A 100 1.52 10.27 -4.67
N ASP A 101 2.39 10.11 -5.67
CA ASP A 101 1.96 10.09 -7.05
C ASP A 101 1.36 8.70 -7.36
N GLY A 102 0.11 8.68 -7.76
CA GLY A 102 -0.63 7.48 -8.17
C GLY A 102 -0.82 7.42 -9.67
N ALA A 103 -1.34 6.31 -10.17
CA ALA A 103 -1.58 6.09 -11.60
C ALA A 103 -2.52 7.13 -12.25
N ASN A 104 -3.42 7.70 -11.46
CA ASN A 104 -4.43 8.67 -11.91
C ASN A 104 -4.20 10.08 -11.35
N GLY A 105 -2.98 10.41 -10.95
CA GLY A 105 -2.62 11.69 -10.35
C GLY A 105 -2.21 11.58 -8.88
N ALA A 106 -1.89 12.71 -8.27
CA ALA A 106 -1.46 12.76 -6.88
C ALA A 106 -2.62 12.40 -5.94
N VAL A 107 -2.34 11.53 -4.99
CA VAL A 107 -3.26 11.09 -3.93
C VAL A 107 -2.71 11.49 -2.58
N SER A 108 -3.56 11.68 -1.58
CA SER A 108 -3.09 12.08 -0.26
C SER A 108 -3.95 11.50 0.86
N ALA A 109 -3.37 11.47 2.06
CA ALA A 109 -4.02 11.14 3.32
C ALA A 109 -3.54 12.08 4.42
N VAL A 110 -4.44 12.45 5.32
CA VAL A 110 -4.10 13.25 6.52
C VAL A 110 -4.07 12.30 7.71
N LEU A 111 -2.96 12.31 8.44
CA LEU A 111 -2.68 11.38 9.53
C LEU A 111 -2.09 12.12 10.74
N PRO A 112 -2.34 11.65 11.96
CA PRO A 112 -1.58 12.10 13.12
C PRO A 112 -0.09 11.81 12.92
N ALA A 113 0.75 12.78 13.23
CA ALA A 113 2.20 12.63 13.15
C ALA A 113 2.78 12.10 14.46
N VAL A 114 3.71 11.16 14.36
CA VAL A 114 4.47 10.60 15.48
C VAL A 114 5.96 10.66 15.16
N LEU A 115 6.75 11.14 16.09
CA LEU A 115 8.20 11.11 15.99
C LEU A 115 8.71 9.69 16.19
N ASP A 116 9.50 9.20 15.24
CA ASP A 116 10.24 7.94 15.34
C ASP A 116 11.72 8.18 14.99
N ALA A 117 12.53 8.36 16.01
CA ALA A 117 13.95 8.63 15.85
C ALA A 117 14.77 7.43 15.32
N SER A 118 14.17 6.24 15.23
CA SER A 118 14.83 5.06 14.68
C SER A 118 14.77 5.01 13.15
N LEU A 119 13.93 5.83 12.52
CA LEU A 119 13.80 5.88 11.08
C LEU A 119 15.00 6.60 10.43
N PRO A 120 15.49 6.10 9.28
CA PRO A 120 16.40 6.85 8.44
C PRO A 120 15.83 8.22 8.05
N ALA A 121 16.68 9.21 7.87
CA ALA A 121 16.26 10.60 7.62
C ALA A 121 15.38 10.78 6.37
N ASN A 122 15.50 9.89 5.40
CA ASN A 122 14.72 9.90 4.15
C ASN A 122 13.55 8.92 4.14
N VAL A 123 13.16 8.34 5.27
CA VAL A 123 12.08 7.33 5.35
C VAL A 123 10.95 7.83 6.23
N VAL A 124 9.73 7.68 5.72
CA VAL A 124 8.49 7.92 6.46
C VAL A 124 7.69 6.62 6.51
N ARG A 125 7.35 6.15 7.70
CA ARG A 125 6.52 4.96 7.85
C ARG A 125 5.05 5.35 7.90
N VAL A 126 4.30 4.89 6.90
CA VAL A 126 2.86 5.12 6.78
C VAL A 126 2.19 3.78 6.45
N PRO A 127 1.40 3.21 7.37
CA PRO A 127 0.84 1.89 7.22
C PRO A 127 -0.07 1.79 5.99
N ALA A 128 -0.14 0.61 5.41
CA ALA A 128 -1.11 0.23 4.40
C ALA A 128 -2.24 -0.61 5.01
N GLY A 129 -3.26 -0.93 4.22
CA GLY A 129 -4.35 -1.81 4.63
C GLY A 129 -5.36 -1.19 5.61
N THR A 130 -5.31 0.12 5.82
CA THR A 130 -6.27 0.85 6.64
C THR A 130 -7.15 1.78 5.80
N SER A 131 -8.35 2.09 6.26
CA SER A 131 -9.25 3.02 5.56
C SER A 131 -8.64 4.42 5.41
N ALA A 132 -7.89 4.89 6.40
CA ALA A 132 -7.27 6.21 6.39
C ALA A 132 -6.14 6.34 5.34
N THR A 133 -5.52 5.24 4.94
CA THR A 133 -4.42 5.20 3.96
C THR A 133 -4.79 4.52 2.65
N ALA A 134 -6.07 4.14 2.49
CA ALA A 134 -6.56 3.44 1.29
C ALA A 134 -6.43 4.27 0.01
N THR A 135 -6.40 5.59 0.11
CA THR A 135 -6.20 6.49 -1.03
C THR A 135 -4.76 6.52 -1.50
N LEU A 136 -3.80 6.22 -0.63
CA LEU A 136 -2.38 6.20 -1.00
C LEU A 136 -2.10 5.04 -1.95
N GLY A 137 -1.19 5.25 -2.89
CA GLY A 137 -0.84 4.30 -3.94
C GLY A 137 0.04 3.16 -3.46
N ALA A 138 1.19 2.99 -4.10
CA ALA A 138 2.11 1.89 -3.81
C ALA A 138 2.60 1.90 -2.35
N SER A 139 2.86 0.71 -1.82
CA SER A 139 3.38 0.52 -0.46
C SER A 139 4.79 1.09 -0.26
N PHE A 140 5.50 1.30 -1.35
CA PHE A 140 6.83 1.90 -1.40
C PHE A 140 6.86 2.98 -2.46
N GLY A 141 7.84 3.86 -2.38
CA GLY A 141 8.06 4.92 -3.35
C GLY A 141 8.05 6.30 -2.72
N THR A 142 8.33 7.28 -3.54
CA THR A 142 8.50 8.67 -3.10
C THR A 142 7.18 9.25 -2.57
N VAL A 143 7.29 9.96 -1.47
CA VAL A 143 6.18 10.70 -0.85
C VAL A 143 6.59 12.13 -0.56
N ARG A 144 5.59 12.99 -0.41
CA ARG A 144 5.72 14.35 0.11
C ARG A 144 4.95 14.43 1.42
N VAL A 145 5.52 15.10 2.40
CA VAL A 145 4.89 15.31 3.70
C VAL A 145 4.88 16.80 4.01
N GLU A 146 3.74 17.29 4.36
CA GLU A 146 3.51 18.68 4.75
C GLU A 146 2.64 18.74 6.01
N LYS A 147 2.76 19.81 6.76
CA LYS A 147 1.90 20.05 7.91
C LYS A 147 0.46 20.27 7.44
N ALA A 148 -0.51 19.58 8.05
CA ALA A 148 -1.92 19.70 7.69
C ALA A 148 -2.58 20.91 8.37
#